data_7191ba94da96a55615b8d5d19c0f81ff
#
_entry.id   7191ba94da96a55615b8d5d19c0f81ff
#
_cell.length_a   1.000
_cell.length_b   1.000
_cell.length_c   1.000
_cell.angle_alpha   90.00
_cell.angle_beta   90.00
_cell.angle_gamma   90.00
#
_symmetry.space_group_name_H-M   'P 1'
#
loop_
_entity.id
_entity.type
_entity.pdbx_description
1 polymer ?
#
loop_
_entity_poly.entity_id
_entity_poly.type
_entity_poly.pdbx_seq_one_letter_code
_entity_poly.pdbx_strand_id
1 'polypeptide(L)'
;METTRVEKMCGGEGHVLIKHILNEEQLNGKCRLYAEVTLEPGCSLGFHEHHGESETYYIISGKGIYSDNGELRIVQAGDMTFTPDGKGHAMTNSGEENLVFMALIILD
;
A
#
# COMPACT_ATOMS: atom_id res chain seq x y z
N MET A 1 12.96 9.28 9.92
CA MET A 1 11.96 8.32 9.40
C MET A 1 12.67 7.04 8.99
N GLU A 2 12.13 5.93 9.40
CA GLU A 2 12.69 4.62 9.11
C GLU A 2 12.11 4.04 7.83
N THR A 3 12.96 3.43 6.99
CA THR A 3 12.53 2.73 5.79
C THR A 3 12.76 1.23 5.95
N THR A 4 11.71 0.45 5.74
CA THR A 4 11.75 -1.01 5.80
C THR A 4 11.64 -1.56 4.39
N ARG A 5 12.48 -2.55 4.05
CA ARG A 5 12.39 -3.28 2.80
C ARG A 5 11.81 -4.67 3.09
N VAL A 6 10.70 -5.01 2.45
CA VAL A 6 10.03 -6.30 2.64
C VAL A 6 10.06 -7.07 1.32
N GLU A 7 10.71 -8.24 1.32
CA GLU A 7 10.75 -9.10 0.14
C GLU A 7 9.44 -9.87 0.01
N LYS A 8 8.89 -9.92 -1.19
CA LYS A 8 7.69 -10.69 -1.54
C LYS A 8 6.53 -10.47 -0.56
N MET A 9 6.29 -9.22 -0.20
CA MET A 9 5.26 -8.89 0.78
C MET A 9 3.89 -9.40 0.36
N CYS A 10 3.25 -10.13 1.25
CA CYS A 10 1.93 -10.76 1.02
C CYS A 10 1.94 -11.67 -0.22
N GLY A 11 3.08 -12.27 -0.57
CA GLY A 11 3.20 -13.14 -1.74
C GLY A 11 3.38 -12.42 -3.06
N GLY A 12 3.65 -11.12 -3.05
CA GLY A 12 3.91 -10.34 -4.25
C GLY A 12 5.28 -10.61 -4.85
N GLU A 13 5.57 -9.94 -5.95
CA GLU A 13 6.84 -10.05 -6.65
C GLU A 13 7.81 -8.96 -6.20
N GLY A 14 9.11 -9.29 -6.16
CA GLY A 14 10.15 -8.35 -5.81
C GLY A 14 10.07 -7.89 -4.36
N HIS A 15 10.11 -6.58 -4.15
CA HIS A 15 10.15 -6.01 -2.80
C HIS A 15 9.28 -4.76 -2.71
N VAL A 16 8.96 -4.40 -1.47
CA VAL A 16 8.21 -3.19 -1.13
C VAL A 16 9.07 -2.35 -0.21
N LEU A 17 9.21 -1.06 -0.51
CA LEU A 17 9.91 -0.11 0.35
C LEU A 17 8.87 0.68 1.14
N ILE A 18 8.94 0.63 2.46
CA ILE A 18 7.99 1.28 3.35
C ILE A 18 8.71 2.31 4.19
N LYS A 19 8.46 3.58 3.92
CA LYS A 19 9.03 4.69 4.68
C LYS A 19 8.00 5.15 5.71
N HIS A 20 8.25 4.81 6.97
CA HIS A 20 7.31 5.10 8.05
C HIS A 20 7.33 6.59 8.35
N ILE A 21 6.19 7.26 8.13
CA ILE A 21 6.04 8.68 8.43
C ILE A 21 5.86 8.89 9.92
N LEU A 22 5.03 8.05 10.55
CA LEU A 22 4.86 8.02 12.00
C LEU A 22 5.38 6.70 12.54
N ASN A 23 6.04 6.74 13.70
CA ASN A 23 6.45 5.54 14.41
C ASN A 23 5.29 5.00 15.25
N GLU A 24 5.49 3.84 15.87
CA GLU A 24 4.44 3.17 16.65
C GLU A 24 3.91 4.04 17.78
N GLU A 25 4.78 4.75 18.49
CA GLU A 25 4.38 5.63 19.59
C GLU A 25 3.50 6.78 19.06
N GLN A 26 3.89 7.38 17.94
CA GLN A 26 3.15 8.49 17.35
C GLN A 26 1.80 8.07 16.79
N LEU A 27 1.66 6.82 16.33
CA LEU A 27 0.38 6.27 15.87
C LEU A 27 -0.59 6.10 17.06
N ASN A 28 -0.07 6.00 18.26
CA ASN A 28 -0.84 6.09 19.51
C ASN A 28 -2.01 5.11 19.61
N GLY A 29 -1.86 3.90 19.06
CA GLY A 29 -2.93 2.90 19.08
C GLY A 29 -4.17 3.25 18.29
N LYS A 30 -4.15 4.35 17.52
CA LYS A 30 -5.28 4.79 16.70
C LYS A 30 -5.15 4.33 15.25
N CYS A 31 -3.91 4.27 14.77
CA CYS A 31 -3.58 3.81 13.44
C CYS A 31 -2.51 2.72 13.55
N ARG A 32 -2.48 1.82 12.58
CA ARG A 32 -1.45 0.78 12.55
C ARG A 32 -0.29 1.15 11.62
N LEU A 33 -0.55 2.03 10.65
CA LEU A 33 0.45 2.42 9.66
C LEU A 33 0.12 3.81 9.12
N TYR A 34 1.15 4.62 8.98
CA TYR A 34 1.13 5.81 8.13
C TYR A 34 2.49 5.91 7.46
N ALA A 35 2.55 5.60 6.17
CA ALA A 35 3.82 5.41 5.49
C ALA A 35 3.74 5.78 4.02
N GLU A 36 4.91 6.14 3.46
CA GLU A 36 5.09 6.27 2.03
C GLU A 36 5.60 4.93 1.51
N VAL A 37 4.89 4.35 0.56
CA VAL A 37 5.21 3.04 0.00
C VAL A 37 5.69 3.22 -1.43
N THR A 38 6.80 2.55 -1.77
CA THR A 38 7.37 2.56 -3.12
C THR A 38 7.43 1.14 -3.66
N LEU A 39 6.87 0.95 -4.85
CA LEU A 39 7.04 -0.25 -5.64
C LEU A 39 7.88 0.10 -6.86
N GLU A 40 9.08 -0.47 -6.96
CA GLU A 40 9.91 -0.32 -8.14
C GLU A 40 9.31 -1.11 -9.31
N PRO A 41 9.72 -0.83 -10.57
CA PRO A 41 9.15 -1.56 -11.71
C PRO A 41 9.23 -3.08 -11.54
N GLY A 42 8.12 -3.76 -11.82
CA GLY A 42 8.03 -5.21 -11.69
C GLY A 42 7.72 -5.71 -10.29
N CYS A 43 7.70 -4.84 -9.29
CA CYS A 43 7.40 -5.22 -7.92
C CYS A 43 5.91 -5.13 -7.64
N SER A 44 5.44 -5.93 -6.69
CA SER A 44 4.04 -5.93 -6.32
C SER A 44 3.86 -6.23 -4.84
N LEU A 45 2.76 -5.72 -4.31
CA LEU A 45 2.24 -6.05 -2.99
C LEU A 45 1.10 -7.04 -3.23
N GLY A 46 1.26 -8.26 -2.74
CA GLY A 46 0.30 -9.34 -3.01
C GLY A 46 -1.06 -9.12 -2.35
N PHE A 47 -2.05 -9.88 -2.79
CA PHE A 47 -3.40 -9.76 -2.26
C PHE A 47 -3.43 -10.15 -0.78
N HIS A 48 -4.06 -9.29 0.02
CA HIS A 48 -4.24 -9.54 1.45
C HIS A 48 -5.52 -8.85 1.91
N GLU A 49 -6.09 -9.36 3.00
CA GLU A 49 -7.33 -8.83 3.58
C GLU A 49 -7.02 -8.07 4.87
N HIS A 50 -7.87 -7.09 5.16
CA HIS A 50 -7.80 -6.33 6.41
C HIS A 50 -8.96 -6.70 7.32
N HIS A 51 -8.65 -6.98 8.58
CA HIS A 51 -9.65 -7.35 9.59
C HIS A 51 -9.44 -6.48 10.83
N GLY A 52 -10.50 -5.79 11.26
CA GLY A 52 -10.44 -4.86 12.38
C GLY A 52 -9.78 -3.52 12.02
N GLU A 53 -9.71 -3.23 10.74
CA GLU A 53 -9.04 -2.03 10.24
C GLU A 53 -9.47 -1.71 8.82
N SER A 54 -9.19 -0.48 8.38
CA SER A 54 -9.36 -0.07 6.99
C SER A 54 -8.07 0.53 6.48
N GLU A 55 -7.85 0.48 5.16
CA GLU A 55 -6.63 1.05 4.57
C GLU A 55 -6.97 1.95 3.39
N THR A 56 -6.31 3.11 3.34
CA THR A 56 -6.40 4.05 2.24
C THR A 56 -5.04 4.20 1.60
N TYR A 57 -4.99 4.14 0.25
CA TYR A 57 -3.84 4.56 -0.52
C TYR A 57 -4.15 5.87 -1.23
N TYR A 58 -3.17 6.75 -1.28
CA TYR A 58 -3.23 7.95 -2.11
C TYR A 58 -2.02 7.95 -3.02
N ILE A 59 -2.24 7.87 -4.34
CA ILE A 59 -1.15 7.71 -5.30
C ILE A 59 -0.48 9.05 -5.54
N ILE A 60 0.83 9.11 -5.30
CA ILE A 60 1.63 10.33 -5.45
C ILE A 60 2.25 10.39 -6.84
N SER A 61 2.84 9.29 -7.31
CA SER A 61 3.48 9.25 -8.63
C SER A 61 3.48 7.84 -9.19
N GLY A 62 3.58 7.73 -10.50
CA GLY A 62 3.58 6.46 -11.21
C GLY A 62 2.18 5.95 -11.52
N LYS A 63 2.14 4.71 -12.01
CA LYS A 63 0.90 4.00 -12.34
C LYS A 63 0.96 2.60 -11.77
N GLY A 64 -0.19 2.06 -11.41
CA GLY A 64 -0.26 0.68 -10.93
C GLY A 64 -1.53 0.00 -11.37
N ILE A 65 -1.53 -1.32 -11.24
CA ILE A 65 -2.73 -2.13 -11.37
C ILE A 65 -3.17 -2.48 -9.96
N TYR A 66 -4.35 -2.00 -9.58
CA TYR A 66 -4.89 -2.17 -8.23
C TYR A 66 -6.00 -3.20 -8.26
N SER A 67 -5.95 -4.15 -7.33
CA SER A 67 -7.05 -5.09 -7.11
C SER A 67 -7.91 -4.56 -5.96
N ASP A 68 -9.13 -4.15 -6.29
CA ASP A 68 -10.11 -3.71 -5.31
C ASP A 68 -11.00 -4.90 -4.99
N ASN A 69 -10.60 -5.65 -3.96
CA ASN A 69 -11.27 -6.88 -3.55
C ASN A 69 -11.47 -7.88 -4.70
N GLY A 70 -10.48 -7.99 -5.58
CA GLY A 70 -10.49 -8.88 -6.75
C GLY A 70 -10.84 -8.21 -8.06
N GLU A 71 -11.35 -6.99 -8.03
CA GLU A 71 -11.68 -6.23 -9.24
C GLU A 71 -10.51 -5.33 -9.61
N LEU A 72 -9.96 -5.52 -10.82
CA LEU A 72 -8.75 -4.82 -11.24
C LEU A 72 -9.07 -3.49 -11.89
N ARG A 73 -8.27 -2.47 -11.57
CA ARG A 73 -8.31 -1.17 -12.22
C ARG A 73 -6.94 -0.52 -12.22
N ILE A 74 -6.72 0.38 -13.18
CA ILE A 74 -5.50 1.16 -13.24
C ILE A 74 -5.65 2.36 -12.31
N VAL A 75 -4.62 2.63 -11.51
CA VAL A 75 -4.53 3.82 -10.66
C VAL A 75 -3.29 4.61 -11.04
N GLN A 76 -3.34 5.92 -10.83
CA GLN A 76 -2.24 6.83 -11.14
C GLN A 76 -2.24 8.02 -10.17
N ALA A 77 -1.25 8.90 -10.31
CA ALA A 77 -1.10 10.06 -9.43
C ALA A 77 -2.42 10.82 -9.26
N GLY A 78 -2.78 11.11 -8.04
CA GLY A 78 -4.03 11.80 -7.67
C GLY A 78 -5.19 10.87 -7.36
N ASP A 79 -5.07 9.57 -7.65
CA ASP A 79 -6.12 8.59 -7.33
C ASP A 79 -6.01 8.13 -5.88
N MET A 80 -7.14 7.79 -5.30
CA MET A 80 -7.19 7.17 -3.98
C MET A 80 -7.89 5.82 -4.06
N THR A 81 -7.55 4.93 -3.13
CA THR A 81 -8.22 3.64 -2.96
C THR A 81 -8.62 3.50 -1.51
N PHE A 82 -9.69 2.75 -1.26
CA PHE A 82 -10.13 2.48 0.10
C PHE A 82 -10.53 1.01 0.23
N THR A 83 -9.95 0.35 1.23
CA THR A 83 -10.26 -1.05 1.54
C THR A 83 -10.86 -1.09 2.94
N PRO A 84 -12.18 -1.34 3.06
CA PRO A 84 -12.82 -1.41 4.36
C PRO A 84 -12.51 -2.72 5.08
N ASP A 85 -12.88 -2.77 6.36
CA ASP A 85 -12.77 -3.98 7.17
C ASP A 85 -13.41 -5.17 6.46
N GLY A 86 -12.71 -6.29 6.45
CA GLY A 86 -13.19 -7.53 5.85
C GLY A 86 -12.93 -7.68 4.36
N LYS A 87 -12.39 -6.66 3.70
CA LYS A 87 -12.08 -6.70 2.27
C LYS A 87 -10.58 -6.75 2.06
N GLY A 88 -10.18 -7.05 0.82
CA GLY A 88 -8.77 -7.19 0.47
C GLY A 88 -8.37 -6.36 -0.73
N HIS A 89 -7.07 -6.26 -0.93
CA HIS A 89 -6.53 -5.56 -2.08
C HIS A 89 -5.10 -6.03 -2.42
N ALA A 90 -4.65 -5.58 -3.60
CA ALA A 90 -3.29 -5.81 -4.08
C ALA A 90 -2.88 -4.64 -4.97
N MET A 91 -1.58 -4.48 -5.18
CA MET A 91 -1.03 -3.43 -6.04
C MET A 91 0.17 -3.94 -6.79
N THR A 92 0.21 -3.72 -8.11
CA THR A 92 1.34 -4.11 -8.95
C THR A 92 1.84 -2.90 -9.71
N ASN A 93 3.15 -2.72 -9.73
CA ASN A 93 3.77 -1.74 -10.61
C ASN A 93 4.17 -2.42 -11.92
N SER A 94 3.34 -2.23 -12.95
CA SER A 94 3.60 -2.75 -14.29
C SER A 94 4.22 -1.71 -15.22
N GLY A 95 4.53 -0.52 -14.71
CA GLY A 95 5.14 0.56 -15.47
C GLY A 95 6.65 0.54 -15.45
N GLU A 96 7.25 1.59 -15.97
CA GLU A 96 8.71 1.75 -16.08
C GLU A 96 9.28 2.68 -15.00
N GLU A 97 8.42 3.38 -14.28
CA GLU A 97 8.80 4.28 -13.20
C GLU A 97 8.35 3.75 -11.86
N ASN A 98 8.93 4.26 -10.79
CA ASN A 98 8.50 3.89 -9.44
C ASN A 98 7.05 4.31 -9.22
N LEU A 99 6.30 3.43 -8.58
CA LEU A 99 4.95 3.73 -8.09
C LEU A 99 5.07 4.10 -6.62
N VAL A 100 4.66 5.32 -6.28
CA VAL A 100 4.77 5.84 -4.92
C VAL A 100 3.38 6.23 -4.43
N PHE A 101 3.01 5.75 -3.26
CA PHE A 101 1.72 6.09 -2.67
C PHE A 101 1.82 6.17 -1.15
N MET A 102 0.93 7.01 -0.56
CA MET A 102 0.77 7.06 0.88
C MET A 102 -0.19 5.97 1.31
N ALA A 103 0.11 5.32 2.42
CA ALA A 103 -0.73 4.28 3.00
C ALA A 103 -1.07 4.65 4.43
N LEU A 104 -2.35 4.59 4.77
CA LEU A 104 -2.86 4.83 6.11
C LEU A 104 -3.76 3.68 6.51
N ILE A 105 -3.43 3.03 7.62
CA ILE A 105 -4.29 1.99 8.21
C ILE A 105 -4.87 2.53 9.50
N ILE A 106 -6.20 2.65 9.52
CA ILE A 106 -6.96 3.11 10.69
C ILE A 106 -7.54 1.89 11.39
N LEU A 107 -7.34 1.81 12.69
CA LEU A 107 -7.89 0.72 13.50
C LEU A 107 -9.35 1.01 13.83
N ASP A 108 -10.16 -0.03 13.79
CA ASP A 108 -11.57 0.05 14.18
C ASP A 108 -11.72 0.14 15.71
#